data_06a28a6ac4a223d030f40b3dd4fd525c
#
_entry.id   06a28a6ac4a223d030f40b3dd4fd525c
#
_cell.length_a   1.000
_cell.length_b   1.000
_cell.length_c   1.000
_cell.angle_alpha   90.00
_cell.angle_beta   90.00
_cell.angle_gamma   90.00
#
_symmetry.space_group_name_H-M   'P 1'
#
loop_
_entity.id
_entity.type
_entity.pdbx_description
1 polymer ?
#
loop_
_entity_poly.entity_id
_entity_poly.type
_entity_poly.pdbx_seq_one_letter_code
_entity_poly.pdbx_strand_id
1 'polypeptide(L)'
;IPAVVYTLVFILFKFGYRLNKARLEPIYASLRKTRGTGEEELTTLAEKLNGTVTDFDTAETLENNVKNSVANFGFTYTEDGIQKYKCLSTNITELAVSKLQPALDEFIKNAPNQHICDENGCRLARPEIDYIHGSAEVFRLGKQENAISILLPPVEKDSFFQTISKTGPLPRKSFSMGEADEKRFYLECRKLFAN
;
A
#
# COMPACT_ATOMS: atom_id res chain seq x y z
N ILE A 1 29.85 -0.85 30.02
CA ILE A 1 28.75 -1.82 29.76
C ILE A 1 27.39 -1.27 30.26
N PRO A 2 27.21 -0.69 31.47
CA PRO A 2 25.90 -0.20 31.92
C PRO A 2 25.30 0.89 31.03
N ALA A 3 26.09 1.86 30.57
CA ALA A 3 25.61 2.98 29.78
C ALA A 3 25.04 2.56 28.40
N VAL A 4 25.66 1.62 27.75
CA VAL A 4 25.20 1.09 26.44
C VAL A 4 23.88 0.36 26.61
N VAL A 5 23.73 -0.44 27.67
CA VAL A 5 22.48 -1.15 27.95
C VAL A 5 21.36 -0.19 28.25
N TYR A 6 21.61 0.85 29.07
CA TYR A 6 20.63 1.89 29.38
C TYR A 6 20.19 2.66 28.12
N THR A 7 21.13 3.00 27.24
CA THR A 7 20.81 3.71 25.99
C THR A 7 19.96 2.81 25.08
N LEU A 8 20.27 1.54 24.97
CA LEU A 8 19.54 0.59 24.14
C LEU A 8 18.11 0.35 24.67
N VAL A 9 17.97 0.17 25.98
CA VAL A 9 16.68 0.04 26.66
C VAL A 9 15.85 1.31 26.52
N PHE A 10 16.46 2.49 26.67
CA PHE A 10 15.77 3.77 26.48
C PHE A 10 15.30 3.99 25.06
N ILE A 11 16.12 3.62 24.06
CA ILE A 11 15.74 3.68 22.63
C ILE A 11 14.58 2.72 22.35
N LEU A 12 14.66 1.49 22.83
CA LEU A 12 13.60 0.49 22.66
C LEU A 12 12.30 0.91 23.36
N PHE A 13 12.40 1.46 24.56
CA PHE A 13 11.25 1.98 25.32
C PHE A 13 10.62 3.18 24.62
N LYS A 14 11.42 4.13 24.15
CA LYS A 14 10.94 5.33 23.44
C LYS A 14 10.35 4.97 22.07
N PHE A 15 10.92 3.99 21.38
CA PHE A 15 10.39 3.47 20.14
C PHE A 15 9.07 2.72 20.38
N GLY A 16 9.03 1.82 21.36
CA GLY A 16 7.81 1.10 21.73
C GLY A 16 6.69 2.01 22.20
N TYR A 17 7.03 3.07 22.99
CA TYR A 17 6.06 4.07 23.42
C TYR A 17 5.51 4.89 22.23
N ARG A 18 6.36 5.28 21.27
CA ARG A 18 5.92 5.97 20.05
C ARG A 18 5.06 5.08 19.17
N LEU A 19 5.46 3.83 18.96
CA LEU A 19 4.68 2.88 18.19
C LEU A 19 3.31 2.61 18.83
N ASN A 20 3.25 2.57 20.15
CA ASN A 20 2.00 2.30 20.87
C ASN A 20 1.02 3.47 20.80
N LYS A 21 1.53 4.72 20.74
CA LYS A 21 0.70 5.92 20.59
C LYS A 21 0.46 6.34 19.15
N ALA A 22 1.36 5.96 18.22
CA ALA A 22 1.21 6.33 16.84
C ALA A 22 0.02 5.60 16.20
N ARG A 23 -0.77 6.32 15.44
CA ARG A 23 -1.75 5.75 14.54
C ARG A 23 -0.99 5.21 13.34
N LEU A 24 -1.21 3.94 13.01
CA LEU A 24 -0.65 3.32 11.82
C LEU A 24 -1.64 3.49 10.68
N GLU A 25 -1.28 4.34 9.73
CA GLU A 25 -2.10 4.58 8.55
C GLU A 25 -1.63 3.65 7.41
N PRO A 26 -2.54 2.92 6.77
CA PRO A 26 -2.20 2.14 5.60
C PRO A 26 -1.74 3.05 4.48
N ILE A 27 -0.69 2.65 3.78
CA ILE A 27 -0.28 3.30 2.55
C ILE A 27 -0.92 2.53 1.40
N TYR A 28 -1.72 3.23 0.63
CA TYR A 28 -2.44 2.69 -0.51
C TYR A 28 -1.53 2.64 -1.75
N ALA A 29 -1.89 1.83 -2.71
CA ALA A 29 -1.16 1.70 -3.97
C ALA A 29 -2.01 2.17 -5.14
N SER A 30 -1.40 2.83 -6.11
CA SER A 30 -1.99 3.08 -7.42
C SER A 30 -1.06 2.53 -8.48
N LEU A 31 -1.55 1.60 -9.26
CA LEU A 31 -0.85 0.98 -10.37
C LEU A 31 -1.24 1.71 -11.66
N ARG A 32 -0.28 2.37 -12.30
CA ARG A 32 -0.48 2.98 -13.61
C ARG A 32 -0.16 1.97 -14.68
N LYS A 33 -1.14 1.70 -15.52
CA LYS A 33 -1.05 0.73 -16.60
C LYS A 33 -0.63 1.35 -17.91
N THR A 34 -0.18 0.46 -18.77
CA THR A 34 0.09 0.79 -20.16
C THR A 34 -0.98 0.20 -21.08
N ARG A 35 -1.62 -0.91 -20.70
CA ARG A 35 -2.69 -1.58 -21.46
C ARG A 35 -3.38 -2.64 -20.59
N GLY A 36 -4.60 -3.04 -20.96
CA GLY A 36 -5.39 -4.06 -20.29
C GLY A 36 -6.57 -3.48 -19.49
N THR A 37 -7.50 -4.31 -19.08
CA THR A 37 -8.64 -3.90 -18.26
C THR A 37 -8.32 -4.06 -16.77
N GLY A 38 -8.94 -3.24 -15.92
CA GLY A 38 -8.85 -3.37 -14.47
C GLY A 38 -9.32 -4.72 -13.95
N GLU A 39 -10.25 -5.30 -14.67
CA GLU A 39 -10.83 -6.62 -14.41
C GLU A 39 -9.81 -7.76 -14.54
N GLU A 40 -9.01 -7.77 -15.61
CA GLU A 40 -8.01 -8.82 -15.83
C GLU A 40 -6.96 -8.87 -14.74
N GLU A 41 -6.52 -7.70 -14.27
CA GLU A 41 -5.52 -7.64 -13.21
C GLU A 41 -6.09 -7.99 -11.85
N LEU A 42 -7.31 -7.56 -11.58
CA LEU A 42 -8.02 -7.94 -10.37
C LEU A 42 -8.24 -9.45 -10.31
N THR A 43 -8.61 -10.07 -11.45
CA THR A 43 -8.77 -11.52 -11.55
C THR A 43 -7.44 -12.24 -11.28
N THR A 44 -6.36 -11.78 -11.88
CA THR A 44 -5.02 -12.35 -11.64
C THR A 44 -4.59 -12.23 -10.18
N LEU A 45 -4.85 -11.09 -9.54
CA LEU A 45 -4.56 -10.90 -8.11
C LEU A 45 -5.47 -11.77 -7.22
N ALA A 46 -6.74 -11.92 -7.59
CA ALA A 46 -7.68 -12.77 -6.87
C ALA A 46 -7.24 -14.25 -6.88
N GLU A 47 -6.79 -14.75 -8.01
CA GLU A 47 -6.24 -16.10 -8.12
C GLU A 47 -4.99 -16.27 -7.25
N LYS A 48 -4.05 -15.33 -7.31
CA LYS A 48 -2.80 -15.38 -6.51
C LYS A 48 -3.04 -15.31 -5.01
N LEU A 49 -4.03 -14.54 -4.58
CA LEU A 49 -4.35 -14.34 -3.17
C LEU A 49 -5.45 -15.30 -2.66
N ASN A 50 -5.93 -16.21 -3.52
CA ASN A 50 -7.05 -17.13 -3.22
C ASN A 50 -8.26 -16.38 -2.68
N GLY A 51 -8.61 -15.27 -3.31
CA GLY A 51 -9.67 -14.39 -2.86
C GLY A 51 -10.90 -14.42 -3.76
N THR A 52 -11.98 -13.81 -3.28
CA THR A 52 -13.25 -13.66 -3.98
C THR A 52 -13.50 -12.20 -4.27
N VAL A 53 -13.90 -11.89 -5.51
CA VAL A 53 -14.20 -10.53 -5.94
C VAL A 53 -15.70 -10.26 -5.79
N THR A 54 -16.05 -9.09 -5.24
CA THR A 54 -17.43 -8.62 -5.09
C THR A 54 -17.53 -7.17 -5.58
N ASP A 55 -18.62 -6.87 -6.29
CA ASP A 55 -18.91 -5.52 -6.79
C ASP A 55 -19.52 -4.63 -5.70
N PHE A 56 -19.21 -3.34 -5.78
CA PHE A 56 -19.79 -2.30 -4.94
C PHE A 56 -20.29 -1.14 -5.80
N ASP A 57 -21.39 -0.51 -5.36
CA ASP A 57 -22.04 0.58 -6.12
C ASP A 57 -21.37 1.93 -5.87
N THR A 58 -20.75 2.12 -4.69
CA THR A 58 -20.19 3.42 -4.30
C THR A 58 -18.81 3.30 -3.65
N ALA A 59 -18.06 4.38 -3.74
CA ALA A 59 -16.77 4.52 -3.07
C ALA A 59 -16.89 4.35 -1.55
N GLU A 60 -17.94 4.92 -0.95
CA GLU A 60 -18.16 4.89 0.50
C GLU A 60 -18.44 3.47 1.02
N THR A 61 -19.27 2.71 0.32
CA THR A 61 -19.57 1.32 0.70
C THR A 61 -18.35 0.43 0.58
N LEU A 62 -17.54 0.62 -0.47
CA LEU A 62 -16.27 -0.08 -0.62
C LEU A 62 -15.29 0.29 0.50
N GLU A 63 -15.11 1.57 0.77
CA GLU A 63 -14.20 2.05 1.83
C GLU A 63 -14.58 1.50 3.20
N ASN A 64 -15.87 1.54 3.55
CA ASN A 64 -16.38 1.00 4.80
C ASN A 64 -16.16 -0.51 4.91
N ASN A 65 -16.35 -1.25 3.81
CA ASN A 65 -16.09 -2.68 3.78
C ASN A 65 -14.60 -2.99 4.05
N VAL A 66 -13.71 -2.27 3.41
CA VAL A 66 -12.26 -2.44 3.59
C VAL A 66 -11.82 -2.04 5.00
N LYS A 67 -12.33 -0.92 5.54
CA LYS A 67 -12.00 -0.44 6.89
C LYS A 67 -12.46 -1.37 8.02
N ASN A 68 -13.50 -2.14 7.79
CA ASN A 68 -14.06 -3.08 8.77
C ASN A 68 -13.49 -4.50 8.65
N SER A 69 -12.45 -4.69 7.86
CA SER A 69 -11.80 -5.99 7.64
C SER A 69 -10.29 -5.84 7.73
N VAL A 70 -9.61 -6.92 8.04
CA VAL A 70 -8.14 -7.02 8.02
C VAL A 70 -7.61 -7.71 6.76
N ALA A 71 -8.52 -8.26 5.94
CA ALA A 71 -8.18 -9.12 4.80
C ALA A 71 -8.87 -8.72 3.49
N ASN A 72 -9.60 -7.60 3.46
CA ASN A 72 -10.27 -7.10 2.28
C ASN A 72 -9.44 -5.99 1.62
N PHE A 73 -9.33 -6.07 0.30
CA PHE A 73 -8.69 -5.04 -0.53
C PHE A 73 -9.74 -4.38 -1.40
N GLY A 74 -9.78 -3.05 -1.42
CA GLY A 74 -10.66 -2.31 -2.30
C GLY A 74 -9.93 -1.94 -3.60
N PHE A 75 -10.58 -2.11 -4.73
CA PHE A 75 -10.07 -1.74 -6.04
C PHE A 75 -10.98 -0.72 -6.68
N THR A 76 -10.40 0.31 -7.28
CA THR A 76 -11.13 1.26 -8.09
C THR A 76 -10.35 1.57 -9.37
N TYR A 77 -11.05 1.55 -10.48
CA TYR A 77 -10.54 1.81 -11.82
C TYR A 77 -11.66 2.29 -12.72
N THR A 78 -11.32 2.85 -13.87
CA THR A 78 -12.29 3.28 -14.87
C THR A 78 -12.27 2.34 -16.06
N GLU A 79 -13.44 1.88 -16.46
CA GLU A 79 -13.67 1.03 -17.62
C GLU A 79 -14.87 1.58 -18.41
N ASP A 80 -14.72 1.78 -19.70
CA ASP A 80 -15.73 2.37 -20.59
C ASP A 80 -16.29 3.72 -20.06
N GLY A 81 -15.43 4.54 -19.44
CA GLY A 81 -15.81 5.82 -18.85
C GLY A 81 -16.56 5.72 -17.52
N ILE A 82 -16.79 4.51 -17.00
CA ILE A 82 -17.51 4.27 -15.75
C ILE A 82 -16.51 3.84 -14.68
N GLN A 83 -16.52 4.54 -13.55
CA GLN A 83 -15.70 4.15 -12.41
C GLN A 83 -16.28 2.90 -11.74
N LYS A 84 -15.47 1.87 -11.59
CA LYS A 84 -15.81 0.60 -10.95
C LYS A 84 -15.25 0.55 -9.54
N TYR A 85 -15.97 -0.13 -8.65
CA TYR A 85 -15.61 -0.35 -7.26
C TYR A 85 -15.75 -1.84 -6.97
N LYS A 86 -14.64 -2.48 -6.65
CA LYS A 86 -14.62 -3.93 -6.39
C LYS A 86 -13.84 -4.22 -5.12
N CYS A 87 -14.27 -5.24 -4.40
CA CYS A 87 -13.60 -5.72 -3.21
C CYS A 87 -13.06 -7.13 -3.47
N LEU A 88 -11.79 -7.32 -3.19
CA LEU A 88 -11.16 -8.63 -3.11
C LEU A 88 -11.13 -9.06 -1.65
N SER A 89 -11.96 -10.00 -1.28
CA SER A 89 -12.00 -10.61 0.05
C SER A 89 -11.08 -11.83 0.09
N THR A 90 -10.19 -11.88 1.07
CA THR A 90 -9.21 -12.96 1.24
C THR A 90 -9.27 -13.55 2.65
N ASN A 91 -8.53 -14.64 2.87
CA ASN A 91 -8.38 -15.26 4.18
C ASN A 91 -6.98 -14.97 4.80
N ILE A 92 -6.38 -13.84 4.45
CA ILE A 92 -5.06 -13.44 4.96
C ILE A 92 -5.17 -13.13 6.45
N THR A 93 -4.28 -13.70 7.24
CA THR A 93 -4.16 -13.49 8.69
C THR A 93 -2.96 -12.62 9.07
N GLU A 94 -2.02 -12.45 8.17
CA GLU A 94 -0.87 -11.56 8.30
C GLU A 94 -1.24 -10.15 7.83
N LEU A 95 -0.31 -9.20 8.01
CA LEU A 95 -0.49 -7.86 7.45
C LEU A 95 -0.73 -7.92 5.94
N ALA A 96 -1.83 -7.34 5.50
CA ALA A 96 -2.31 -7.41 4.11
C ALA A 96 -1.24 -7.01 3.10
N VAL A 97 -0.45 -5.97 3.41
CA VAL A 97 0.64 -5.49 2.55
C VAL A 97 1.72 -6.53 2.33
N SER A 98 1.97 -7.44 3.31
CA SER A 98 2.99 -8.49 3.18
C SER A 98 2.67 -9.52 2.09
N LYS A 99 1.40 -9.64 1.73
CA LYS A 99 0.93 -10.52 0.65
C LYS A 99 0.67 -9.78 -0.65
N LEU A 100 0.12 -8.57 -0.57
CA LEU A 100 -0.19 -7.77 -1.74
C LEU A 100 1.07 -7.29 -2.46
N GLN A 101 2.05 -6.74 -1.74
CA GLN A 101 3.23 -6.16 -2.37
C GLN A 101 4.04 -7.15 -3.22
N PRO A 102 4.34 -8.38 -2.76
CA PRO A 102 5.00 -9.38 -3.61
C PRO A 102 4.21 -9.73 -4.87
N ALA A 103 2.86 -9.79 -4.76
CA ALA A 103 2.01 -10.08 -5.91
C ALA A 103 2.04 -8.95 -6.95
N LEU A 104 2.06 -7.69 -6.49
CA LEU A 104 2.20 -6.52 -7.37
C LEU A 104 3.60 -6.42 -7.98
N ASP A 105 4.65 -6.68 -7.22
CA ASP A 105 6.03 -6.67 -7.71
C ASP A 105 6.25 -7.75 -8.79
N GLU A 106 5.68 -8.92 -8.60
CA GLU A 106 5.71 -9.99 -9.61
C GLU A 106 4.91 -9.61 -10.86
N PHE A 107 3.72 -9.01 -10.69
CA PHE A 107 2.93 -8.51 -11.80
C PHE A 107 3.71 -7.51 -12.65
N ILE A 108 4.34 -6.52 -12.02
CA ILE A 108 5.15 -5.50 -12.74
C ILE A 108 6.35 -6.12 -13.43
N LYS A 109 7.02 -7.07 -12.77
CA LYS A 109 8.19 -7.76 -13.33
C LYS A 109 7.84 -8.54 -14.59
N ASN A 110 6.66 -9.15 -14.61
CA ASN A 110 6.18 -9.98 -15.71
C ASN A 110 5.43 -9.18 -16.80
N ALA A 111 5.08 -7.92 -16.52
CA ALA A 111 4.39 -7.06 -17.46
C ALA A 111 5.27 -6.80 -18.71
N PRO A 112 4.73 -6.93 -19.91
CA PRO A 112 5.47 -6.64 -21.12
C PRO A 112 5.81 -5.16 -21.20
N ASN A 113 7.00 -4.88 -21.73
CA ASN A 113 7.35 -3.51 -22.08
C ASN A 113 6.42 -3.04 -23.21
N GLN A 114 5.84 -1.86 -23.06
CA GLN A 114 4.95 -1.29 -24.07
C GLN A 114 5.54 0.01 -24.60
N HIS A 115 5.39 0.21 -25.90
CA HIS A 115 5.69 1.49 -26.52
C HIS A 115 4.49 2.42 -26.35
N ILE A 116 4.68 3.49 -25.59
CA ILE A 116 3.73 4.60 -25.51
C ILE A 116 4.27 5.70 -26.40
N CYS A 117 3.46 6.11 -27.37
CA CYS A 117 3.76 7.25 -28.23
C CYS A 117 2.82 8.40 -27.89
N ASP A 118 3.37 9.53 -27.55
CA ASP A 118 2.68 10.80 -27.32
C ASP A 118 3.29 11.91 -28.18
N GLU A 119 2.83 13.12 -28.02
CA GLU A 119 3.35 14.30 -28.74
C GLU A 119 4.85 14.57 -28.50
N ASN A 120 5.43 14.00 -27.44
CA ASN A 120 6.84 14.13 -27.10
C ASN A 120 7.71 12.97 -27.62
N GLY A 121 7.10 11.99 -28.31
CA GLY A 121 7.79 10.85 -28.93
C GLY A 121 7.34 9.49 -28.37
N CYS A 122 8.03 8.43 -28.82
CA CYS A 122 7.77 7.07 -28.36
C CYS A 122 8.76 6.67 -27.26
N ARG A 123 8.23 6.19 -26.14
CA ARG A 123 9.03 5.66 -25.01
C ARG A 123 8.58 4.26 -24.62
N LEU A 124 9.52 3.48 -24.10
CA LEU A 124 9.21 2.22 -23.45
C LEU A 124 8.64 2.52 -22.06
N ALA A 125 7.43 2.06 -21.81
CA ALA A 125 6.80 2.20 -20.50
C ALA A 125 6.52 0.82 -19.90
N ARG A 126 6.63 0.77 -18.57
CA ARG A 126 6.21 -0.36 -17.73
C ARG A 126 5.14 0.14 -16.77
N PRO A 127 4.31 -0.75 -16.23
CA PRO A 127 3.47 -0.40 -15.11
C PRO A 127 4.30 0.15 -13.96
N GLU A 128 3.82 1.24 -13.35
CA GLU A 128 4.47 1.88 -12.20
C GLU A 128 3.53 1.87 -11.02
N ILE A 129 4.08 1.70 -9.82
CA ILE A 129 3.32 1.80 -8.56
C ILE A 129 3.64 3.12 -7.88
N ASP A 130 2.61 3.90 -7.64
CA ASP A 130 2.62 5.04 -6.75
C ASP A 130 2.02 4.65 -5.39
N TYR A 131 2.59 5.19 -4.31
CA TYR A 131 2.13 4.95 -2.96
C TYR A 131 1.45 6.20 -2.40
N ILE A 132 0.23 6.03 -1.89
CA ILE A 132 -0.71 7.12 -1.68
C ILE A 132 -1.20 7.15 -0.24
N HIS A 133 -1.36 8.34 0.30
CA HIS A 133 -2.01 8.59 1.57
C HIS A 133 -3.45 9.09 1.35
N GLY A 134 -4.37 8.58 2.15
CA GLY A 134 -5.76 9.00 2.16
C GLY A 134 -6.62 8.35 1.06
N SER A 135 -7.80 7.90 1.45
CA SER A 135 -8.75 7.21 0.57
C SER A 135 -9.32 8.12 -0.53
N ALA A 136 -9.50 9.41 -0.24
CA ALA A 136 -9.99 10.36 -1.22
C ALA A 136 -9.08 10.44 -2.45
N GLU A 137 -7.77 10.42 -2.24
CA GLU A 137 -6.78 10.46 -3.32
C GLU A 137 -6.78 9.15 -4.11
N VAL A 138 -6.96 8.01 -3.44
CA VAL A 138 -7.11 6.70 -4.11
C VAL A 138 -8.29 6.72 -5.09
N PHE A 139 -9.45 7.21 -4.66
CA PHE A 139 -10.63 7.30 -5.52
C PHE A 139 -10.45 8.31 -6.66
N ARG A 140 -9.74 9.42 -6.41
CA ARG A 140 -9.41 10.41 -7.44
C ARG A 140 -8.51 9.81 -8.52
N LEU A 141 -7.48 9.06 -8.13
CA LEU A 141 -6.55 8.44 -9.07
C LEU A 141 -7.19 7.26 -9.83
N GLY A 142 -8.09 6.51 -9.19
CA GLY A 142 -8.85 5.44 -9.84
C GLY A 142 -9.80 5.93 -10.94
N LYS A 143 -10.07 7.25 -11.02
CA LYS A 143 -10.81 7.86 -12.15
C LYS A 143 -9.97 8.04 -13.40
N GLN A 144 -8.65 7.99 -13.28
CA GLN A 144 -7.77 8.17 -14.42
C GLN A 144 -7.83 6.92 -15.31
N GLU A 145 -7.85 7.15 -16.60
CA GLU A 145 -7.69 6.08 -17.57
C GLU A 145 -6.35 5.38 -17.35
N ASN A 146 -6.34 4.07 -17.51
CA ASN A 146 -5.15 3.25 -17.32
C ASN A 146 -4.55 3.27 -15.89
N ALA A 147 -5.34 3.58 -14.87
CA ALA A 147 -4.94 3.46 -13.48
C ALA A 147 -5.85 2.48 -12.72
N ILE A 148 -5.25 1.68 -11.85
CA ILE A 148 -5.96 0.93 -10.81
C ILE A 148 -5.46 1.42 -9.48
N SER A 149 -6.35 1.85 -8.62
CA SER A 149 -6.01 2.25 -7.27
C SER A 149 -6.54 1.23 -6.27
N ILE A 150 -5.74 0.94 -5.26
CA ILE A 150 -5.96 -0.15 -4.32
C ILE A 150 -6.02 0.42 -2.90
N LEU A 151 -7.16 0.21 -2.24
CA LEU A 151 -7.34 0.46 -0.81
C LEU A 151 -6.88 -0.77 -0.02
N LEU A 152 -6.09 -0.55 1.01
CA LEU A 152 -5.67 -1.60 1.94
C LEU A 152 -6.46 -1.52 3.23
N PRO A 153 -6.68 -2.65 3.92
CA PRO A 153 -7.29 -2.68 5.23
C PRO A 153 -6.42 -1.98 6.28
N PRO A 154 -7.00 -1.61 7.43
CA PRO A 154 -6.26 -1.02 8.54
C PRO A 154 -5.10 -1.89 9.00
N VAL A 155 -4.04 -1.24 9.45
CA VAL A 155 -2.86 -1.93 9.99
C VAL A 155 -3.09 -2.19 11.48
N GLU A 156 -3.30 -3.44 11.85
CA GLU A 156 -3.43 -3.84 13.25
C GLU A 156 -2.07 -3.99 13.92
N LYS A 157 -1.90 -3.31 15.06
CA LYS A 157 -0.64 -3.32 15.82
C LYS A 157 -0.29 -4.71 16.34
N ASP A 158 -1.29 -5.48 16.74
CA ASP A 158 -1.08 -6.81 17.32
C ASP A 158 -0.56 -7.81 16.31
N SER A 159 -0.98 -7.71 15.06
CA SER A 159 -0.49 -8.57 13.97
C SER A 159 0.90 -8.18 13.45
N PHE A 160 1.36 -6.96 13.77
CA PHE A 160 2.60 -6.41 13.24
C PHE A 160 3.84 -7.22 13.60
N PHE A 161 4.06 -7.45 14.90
CA PHE A 161 5.23 -8.22 15.36
C PHE A 161 5.13 -9.70 15.00
N GLN A 162 3.94 -10.26 15.00
CA GLN A 162 3.73 -11.64 14.56
C GLN A 162 4.06 -11.81 13.08
N THR A 163 3.66 -10.86 12.23
CA THR A 163 3.99 -10.88 10.81
C THR A 163 5.50 -10.83 10.60
N ILE A 164 6.20 -9.86 11.24
CA ILE A 164 7.65 -9.74 11.11
C ILE A 164 8.37 -11.01 11.56
N SER A 165 7.93 -11.62 12.65
CA SER A 165 8.53 -12.86 13.16
C SER A 165 8.36 -14.05 12.20
N LYS A 166 7.26 -14.09 11.44
CA LYS A 166 6.96 -15.17 10.50
C LYS A 166 7.53 -14.96 9.11
N THR A 167 7.41 -13.74 8.60
CA THR A 167 7.70 -13.42 7.19
C THR A 167 8.98 -12.60 7.00
N GLY A 168 9.62 -12.16 8.09
CA GLY A 168 10.78 -11.27 8.02
C GLY A 168 10.40 -9.80 7.85
N PRO A 169 11.31 -8.96 7.34
CA PRO A 169 11.08 -7.52 7.18
C PRO A 169 9.86 -7.24 6.32
N LEU A 170 9.07 -6.24 6.72
CA LEU A 170 7.93 -5.79 5.94
C LEU A 170 8.37 -5.18 4.61
N PRO A 171 7.54 -5.27 3.57
CA PRO A 171 7.77 -4.60 2.30
C PRO A 171 7.94 -3.09 2.48
N ARG A 172 8.59 -2.45 1.51
CA ARG A 172 8.68 -0.98 1.46
C ARG A 172 7.29 -0.35 1.44
N LYS A 173 7.17 0.82 2.07
CA LYS A 173 5.92 1.61 2.04
C LYS A 173 4.70 0.88 2.61
N SER A 174 4.89 0.04 3.62
CA SER A 174 3.81 -0.75 4.22
C SER A 174 2.80 0.09 4.99
N PHE A 175 3.26 1.11 5.69
CA PHE A 175 2.41 2.01 6.49
C PHE A 175 3.11 3.33 6.79
N SER A 176 2.36 4.31 7.27
CA SER A 176 2.86 5.56 7.83
C SER A 176 2.49 5.67 9.30
N MET A 177 3.35 6.31 10.08
CA MET A 177 3.04 6.69 11.46
C MET A 177 2.46 8.10 11.47
N GLY A 178 1.15 8.18 11.74
CA GLY A 178 0.40 9.43 11.75
C GLY A 178 0.12 10.02 10.37
N GLU A 179 -0.77 10.99 10.36
CA GLU A 179 -1.12 11.78 9.19
C GLU A 179 0.02 12.72 8.77
N ALA A 180 -0.03 13.24 7.55
CA ALA A 180 0.99 14.14 7.02
C ALA A 180 1.14 15.40 7.89
N ASP A 181 0.02 15.93 8.39
CA ASP A 181 -0.03 17.15 9.23
C ASP A 181 0.54 16.94 10.64
N GLU A 182 0.57 15.68 11.09
CA GLU A 182 1.16 15.29 12.38
C GLU A 182 2.69 15.15 12.31
N LYS A 183 3.24 15.06 11.10
CA LYS A 183 4.67 14.90 10.88
C LYS A 183 5.39 16.23 11.05
N ARG A 184 6.29 16.29 12.04
CA ARG A 184 7.14 17.45 12.28
C ARG A 184 8.43 17.32 11.49
N PHE A 185 8.94 18.45 11.02
CA PHE A 185 10.28 18.51 10.45
C PHE A 185 11.32 18.19 11.54
N TYR A 186 12.13 17.19 11.31
CA TYR A 186 13.30 16.92 12.12
C TYR A 186 14.48 17.70 11.53
N LEU A 187 14.95 18.71 12.26
CA LEU A 187 16.22 19.36 12.01
C LEU A 187 17.20 18.90 13.11
N GLU A 188 17.70 17.69 12.97
CA GLU A 188 18.83 17.23 13.75
C GLU A 188 20.08 17.31 12.87
N CYS A 189 20.91 18.33 13.10
CA CYS A 189 22.24 18.42 12.54
C CYS A 189 23.24 17.87 13.53
N ARG A 190 24.00 16.84 13.12
CA ARG A 190 25.09 16.28 13.90
C ARG A 190 26.39 16.46 13.14
N LYS A 191 27.41 17.02 13.80
CA LYS A 191 28.76 17.05 13.25
C LYS A 191 29.26 15.60 13.13
N LEU A 192 29.60 15.16 11.93
CA LEU A 192 30.02 13.78 11.66
C LEU A 192 31.48 13.53 11.98
N PHE A 193 32.29 14.59 11.99
CA PHE A 193 33.72 14.51 12.27
C PHE A 193 34.08 15.50 13.38
N ALA A 194 34.88 15.06 14.33
CA ALA A 194 35.59 15.95 15.22
C ALA A 194 36.81 16.49 14.47
N ASN A 195 37.04 17.81 14.54
CA ASN A 195 38.31 18.40 14.11
C ASN A 195 39.40 17.98 15.09
#